data_95debbb4a3011509dce9fb7146c7304b
#
_entry.id   95debbb4a3011509dce9fb7146c7304b
#
_cell.length_a   1.000
_cell.length_b   1.000
_cell.length_c   1.000
_cell.angle_alpha   90.00
_cell.angle_beta   90.00
_cell.angle_gamma   90.00
#
_symmetry.space_group_name_H-M   'P 1'
#
loop_
_entity.id
_entity.type
_entity.pdbx_description
1 polymer ?
#
loop_
_entity_poly.entity_id
_entity_poly.type
_entity_poly.pdbx_seq_one_letter_code
_entity_poly.pdbx_strand_id
1 'polypeptide(L)'
;HHATIRRQRQMCIRDRVPTPNVSCVDLKCILTKESSVEEINKAIHEASNTTLNGILAYEDAPLVSSDLNHHPASSIFAGAQTKVLTGGMTRVMCWYDNEWGFSNRMLDTASYLGRVE
;
A
#
# COMPACT_ATOMS: atom_id res chain seq x y z
N HIS A 1 -30.13 -9.76 -10.16
CA HIS A 1 -29.85 -8.51 -10.93
C HIS A 1 -29.77 -7.25 -10.06
N HIS A 2 -30.61 -7.10 -9.01
CA HIS A 2 -30.59 -5.91 -8.15
C HIS A 2 -29.34 -5.81 -7.26
N ALA A 3 -28.72 -6.91 -6.85
CA ALA A 3 -27.51 -6.91 -6.03
C ALA A 3 -26.29 -6.37 -6.81
N THR A 4 -26.19 -6.65 -8.10
CA THR A 4 -25.11 -6.18 -8.97
C THR A 4 -25.21 -4.67 -9.22
N ILE A 5 -26.43 -4.15 -9.39
CA ILE A 5 -26.70 -2.71 -9.60
C ILE A 5 -26.38 -1.90 -8.33
N ARG A 6 -26.62 -2.46 -7.13
CA ARG A 6 -26.25 -1.79 -5.87
C ARG A 6 -24.74 -1.63 -5.70
N ARG A 7 -23.93 -2.63 -6.11
CA ARG A 7 -22.47 -2.53 -6.07
C ARG A 7 -21.91 -1.43 -6.97
N GLN A 8 -22.50 -1.24 -8.15
CA GLN A 8 -22.08 -0.19 -9.09
C GLN A 8 -22.38 1.23 -8.62
N ARG A 9 -23.28 1.41 -7.64
CA ARG A 9 -23.63 2.72 -7.06
C ARG A 9 -22.80 3.08 -5.84
N GLN A 10 -21.96 2.19 -5.34
CA GLN A 10 -21.08 2.48 -4.22
C GLN A 10 -19.85 3.28 -4.71
N MET A 11 -19.49 4.31 -3.96
CA MET A 11 -18.32 5.15 -4.23
C MET A 11 -17.01 4.35 -4.15
N CYS A 12 -17.01 3.23 -3.44
CA CYS A 12 -15.89 2.28 -3.35
C CYS A 12 -16.41 0.86 -3.60
N ILE A 13 -15.79 0.16 -4.53
CA ILE A 13 -15.98 -1.28 -4.69
C ILE A 13 -14.96 -1.97 -3.79
N ARG A 14 -15.45 -2.76 -2.84
CA ARG A 14 -14.61 -3.57 -1.97
C ARG A 14 -14.87 -5.05 -2.27
N ASP A 15 -13.86 -5.74 -2.73
CA ASP A 15 -13.86 -7.17 -2.87
C ASP A 15 -13.19 -7.83 -1.66
N ARG A 16 -13.73 -8.96 -1.23
CA ARG A 16 -13.14 -9.78 -0.16
C ARG A 16 -12.74 -11.12 -0.72
N VAL A 17 -11.52 -11.51 -0.41
CA VAL A 17 -10.97 -12.83 -0.68
C VAL A 17 -10.89 -13.62 0.65
N PRO A 18 -10.90 -14.96 0.64
CA PRO A 18 -10.87 -15.77 1.85
C PRO A 18 -9.46 -15.80 2.46
N THR A 19 -8.96 -14.64 2.86
CA THR A 19 -7.66 -14.45 3.51
C THR A 19 -7.91 -13.97 4.94
N PRO A 20 -7.29 -14.58 5.97
CA PRO A 20 -7.55 -14.23 7.36
C PRO A 20 -7.21 -12.78 7.71
N ASN A 21 -6.09 -12.29 7.21
CA ASN A 21 -5.58 -10.95 7.50
C ASN A 21 -4.72 -10.42 6.35
N VAL A 22 -4.34 -9.14 6.40
CA VAL A 22 -3.56 -8.39 5.42
C VAL A 22 -4.34 -8.14 4.12
N SER A 23 -4.51 -6.89 3.81
CA SER A 23 -5.19 -6.39 2.61
C SER A 23 -4.19 -5.90 1.57
N CYS A 24 -4.65 -5.78 0.33
CA CYS A 24 -3.84 -5.33 -0.79
C CYS A 24 -4.52 -4.14 -1.50
N VAL A 25 -3.72 -3.15 -1.85
CA VAL A 25 -4.09 -2.09 -2.79
C VAL A 25 -3.38 -2.36 -4.11
N ASP A 26 -4.14 -2.54 -5.18
CA ASP A 26 -3.65 -2.62 -6.56
C ASP A 26 -4.05 -1.33 -7.28
N LEU A 27 -3.13 -0.36 -7.31
CA LEU A 27 -3.34 0.95 -7.90
C LEU A 27 -2.86 0.96 -9.36
N LYS A 28 -3.74 1.43 -10.23
CA LYS A 28 -3.43 1.71 -11.63
C LYS A 28 -3.64 3.19 -11.90
N CYS A 29 -2.62 3.85 -12.43
CA CYS A 29 -2.65 5.29 -12.71
C CYS A 29 -1.83 5.63 -13.96
N ILE A 30 -2.07 6.82 -14.49
CA ILE A 30 -1.22 7.43 -15.52
C ILE A 30 -0.46 8.54 -14.83
N LEU A 31 0.87 8.45 -14.88
CA LEU A 31 1.74 9.48 -14.31
C LEU A 31 1.85 10.69 -15.25
N THR A 32 1.98 11.88 -14.68
CA THR A 32 2.21 13.11 -15.46
C THR A 32 3.59 13.12 -16.14
N LYS A 33 4.56 12.41 -15.57
CA LYS A 33 5.89 12.18 -16.11
C LYS A 33 6.05 10.69 -16.39
N GLU A 34 6.45 10.34 -17.60
CA GLU A 34 6.83 8.96 -17.90
C GLU A 34 8.01 8.54 -17.00
N SER A 35 7.89 7.40 -16.39
CA SER A 35 8.89 6.86 -15.47
C SER A 35 9.04 5.36 -15.68
N SER A 36 10.25 4.85 -15.53
CA SER A 36 10.51 3.41 -15.59
C SER A 36 10.14 2.72 -14.28
N VAL A 37 10.07 1.39 -14.30
CA VAL A 37 9.85 0.57 -13.10
C VAL A 37 10.95 0.86 -12.07
N GLU A 38 12.20 0.95 -12.52
CA GLU A 38 13.36 1.19 -11.67
C GLU A 38 13.31 2.57 -11.00
N GLU A 39 12.90 3.61 -11.74
CA GLU A 39 12.76 4.96 -11.20
C GLU A 39 11.67 5.02 -10.12
N ILE A 40 10.54 4.36 -10.37
CA ILE A 40 9.43 4.30 -9.41
C ILE A 40 9.87 3.56 -8.15
N ASN A 41 10.43 2.37 -8.30
CA ASN A 41 10.89 1.54 -7.18
C ASN A 41 11.97 2.26 -6.37
N LYS A 42 12.92 2.92 -7.03
CA LYS A 42 13.95 3.71 -6.37
C LYS A 42 13.37 4.86 -5.56
N ALA A 43 12.45 5.62 -6.12
CA ALA A 43 11.81 6.75 -5.43
C ALA A 43 11.05 6.29 -4.17
N ILE A 44 10.33 5.18 -4.25
CA ILE A 44 9.60 4.60 -3.13
C ILE A 44 10.57 4.05 -2.07
N HIS A 45 11.63 3.37 -2.50
CA HIS A 45 12.66 2.85 -1.59
C HIS A 45 13.38 3.99 -0.86
N GLU A 46 13.72 5.09 -1.54
CA GLU A 46 14.29 6.27 -0.90
C GLU A 46 13.32 6.89 0.13
N ALA A 47 12.05 7.02 -0.21
CA ALA A 47 11.04 7.54 0.70
C ALA A 47 10.85 6.66 1.94
N SER A 48 10.90 5.33 1.79
CA SER A 48 10.79 4.39 2.91
C SER A 48 11.97 4.48 3.90
N ASN A 49 13.12 4.89 3.43
CA ASN A 49 14.32 5.05 4.26
C ASN A 49 14.52 6.49 4.81
N THR A 50 13.73 7.45 4.35
CA THR A 50 13.87 8.87 4.71
C THR A 50 12.58 9.43 5.31
N THR A 51 11.76 10.07 4.49
CA THR A 51 10.59 10.84 4.92
C THR A 51 9.46 9.97 5.48
N LEU A 52 9.34 8.74 5.03
CA LEU A 52 8.30 7.80 5.44
C LEU A 52 8.86 6.60 6.22
N ASN A 53 10.05 6.76 6.81
CA ASN A 53 10.66 5.71 7.62
C ASN A 53 9.73 5.30 8.78
N GLY A 54 9.53 3.99 8.94
CA GLY A 54 8.60 3.41 9.92
C GLY A 54 7.12 3.47 9.54
N ILE A 55 6.75 4.21 8.48
CA ILE A 55 5.38 4.32 7.98
C ILE A 55 5.20 3.52 6.68
N LEU A 56 6.15 3.65 5.78
CA LEU A 56 6.23 2.91 4.52
C LEU A 56 7.38 1.90 4.59
N ALA A 57 7.12 0.67 4.23
CA ALA A 57 8.13 -0.35 3.99
C ALA A 57 8.23 -0.67 2.50
N TYR A 58 9.41 -1.08 2.06
CA TYR A 58 9.68 -1.52 0.70
C TYR A 58 10.13 -2.98 0.72
N GLU A 59 9.54 -3.80 -0.15
CA GLU A 59 9.84 -5.23 -0.22
C GLU A 59 9.97 -5.70 -1.67
N ASP A 60 11.08 -6.36 -1.98
CA ASP A 60 11.35 -6.92 -3.30
C ASP A 60 11.04 -8.42 -3.38
N ALA A 61 10.94 -9.09 -2.25
CA ALA A 61 10.61 -10.51 -2.24
C ALA A 61 9.15 -10.75 -2.67
N PRO A 62 8.84 -11.86 -3.32
CA PRO A 62 7.49 -12.21 -3.74
C PRO A 62 6.68 -12.75 -2.55
N LEU A 63 6.46 -11.90 -1.55
CA LEU A 63 5.70 -12.23 -0.34
C LEU A 63 4.20 -12.27 -0.60
N VAL A 64 3.50 -13.02 0.24
CA VAL A 64 2.04 -13.10 0.28
C VAL A 64 1.50 -12.54 1.59
N SER A 65 0.18 -12.42 1.70
CA SER A 65 -0.49 -11.80 2.86
C SER A 65 -0.07 -12.37 4.21
N SER A 66 0.09 -13.70 4.31
CA SER A 66 0.47 -14.36 5.57
C SER A 66 1.86 -13.98 6.08
N ASP A 67 2.79 -13.67 5.16
CA ASP A 67 4.16 -13.29 5.50
C ASP A 67 4.23 -11.89 6.12
N LEU A 68 3.22 -11.06 5.85
CA LEU A 68 3.15 -9.67 6.24
C LEU A 68 2.23 -9.42 7.45
N ASN A 69 1.74 -10.49 8.06
CA ASN A 69 0.92 -10.41 9.25
C ASN A 69 1.68 -9.76 10.41
N HIS A 70 1.04 -8.80 11.10
CA HIS A 70 1.63 -7.98 12.15
C HIS A 70 2.83 -7.12 11.71
N HIS A 71 2.92 -6.77 10.43
CA HIS A 71 3.90 -5.81 9.98
C HIS A 71 3.52 -4.40 10.45
N PRO A 72 4.41 -3.65 11.13
CA PRO A 72 4.06 -2.38 11.77
C PRO A 72 3.88 -1.20 10.81
N ALA A 73 4.37 -1.30 9.56
CA ALA A 73 4.20 -0.25 8.57
C ALA A 73 2.73 -0.09 8.15
N SER A 74 2.34 1.15 7.87
CA SER A 74 1.01 1.45 7.32
C SER A 74 0.83 0.97 5.89
N SER A 75 1.93 0.85 5.14
CA SER A 75 1.96 0.34 3.77
C SER A 75 3.27 -0.37 3.51
N ILE A 76 3.20 -1.51 2.83
CA ILE A 76 4.36 -2.30 2.40
C ILE A 76 4.31 -2.36 0.88
N PHE A 77 5.19 -1.63 0.24
CA PHE A 77 5.26 -1.56 -1.22
C PHE A 77 5.91 -2.81 -1.79
N ALA A 78 5.22 -3.48 -2.71
CA ALA A 78 5.72 -4.68 -3.38
C ALA A 78 6.47 -4.31 -4.67
N GLY A 79 7.77 -4.07 -4.56
CA GLY A 79 8.62 -3.63 -5.68
C GLY A 79 8.59 -4.57 -6.88
N ALA A 80 8.60 -5.87 -6.64
CA ALA A 80 8.51 -6.89 -7.68
C ALA A 80 7.20 -6.87 -8.49
N GLN A 81 6.15 -6.21 -8.00
CA GLN A 81 4.84 -6.11 -8.64
C GLN A 81 4.61 -4.82 -9.42
N THR A 82 5.58 -3.91 -9.40
CA THR A 82 5.52 -2.66 -10.16
C THR A 82 5.57 -2.97 -11.67
N LYS A 83 4.67 -2.37 -12.44
CA LYS A 83 4.62 -2.53 -13.90
C LYS A 83 4.31 -1.20 -14.56
N VAL A 84 5.01 -0.94 -15.66
CA VAL A 84 4.72 0.17 -16.57
C VAL A 84 4.36 -0.42 -17.92
N LEU A 85 3.16 -0.12 -18.39
CA LEU A 85 2.63 -0.61 -19.65
C LEU A 85 2.84 0.43 -20.76
N THR A 86 2.78 -0.02 -22.00
CA THR A 86 2.78 0.87 -23.17
C THR A 86 1.64 1.89 -23.06
N GLY A 87 1.95 3.18 -23.27
CA GLY A 87 0.99 4.28 -23.05
C GLY A 87 1.03 4.89 -21.65
N GLY A 88 2.03 4.53 -20.83
CA GLY A 88 2.29 5.21 -19.55
C GLY A 88 1.41 4.75 -18.37
N MET A 89 0.57 3.74 -18.56
CA MET A 89 -0.20 3.18 -17.45
C MET A 89 0.75 2.47 -16.49
N THR A 90 0.79 2.95 -15.28
CA THR A 90 1.59 2.40 -14.19
C THR A 90 0.72 1.63 -13.22
N ARG A 91 1.16 0.44 -12.84
CA ARG A 91 0.57 -0.36 -11.77
C ARG A 91 1.55 -0.46 -10.62
N VAL A 92 1.09 -0.16 -9.42
CA VAL A 92 1.81 -0.38 -8.18
C VAL A 92 0.95 -1.17 -7.21
N MET A 93 1.58 -1.97 -6.36
CA MET A 93 0.88 -2.81 -5.41
C MET A 93 1.47 -2.61 -4.01
N CYS A 94 0.58 -2.48 -3.03
CA CYS A 94 0.95 -2.34 -1.64
C CYS A 94 0.13 -3.30 -0.78
N TRP A 95 0.78 -3.86 0.23
CA TRP A 95 0.15 -4.64 1.29
C TRP A 95 -0.01 -3.81 2.56
N TYR A 96 -0.97 -4.15 3.39
CA TYR A 96 -1.10 -3.53 4.71
C TYR A 96 -1.90 -4.42 5.66
N ASP A 97 -1.45 -4.48 6.92
CA ASP A 97 -2.23 -5.07 8.00
C ASP A 97 -3.14 -3.98 8.56
N ASN A 98 -4.44 -4.12 8.32
CA ASN A 98 -5.43 -3.07 8.59
C ASN A 98 -5.43 -2.61 10.05
N GLU A 99 -5.39 -3.58 10.97
CA GLU A 99 -5.55 -3.31 12.39
C GLU A 99 -4.20 -3.02 13.05
N TRP A 100 -3.20 -3.81 12.74
CA TRP A 100 -1.87 -3.68 13.34
C TRP A 100 -1.15 -2.40 12.89
N GLY A 101 -1.15 -2.11 11.60
CA GLY A 101 -0.56 -0.87 11.08
C GLY A 101 -1.23 0.37 11.66
N PHE A 102 -2.57 0.38 11.74
CA PHE A 102 -3.31 1.47 12.34
C PHE A 102 -3.00 1.64 13.83
N SER A 103 -2.95 0.55 14.60
CA SER A 103 -2.62 0.58 16.03
C SER A 103 -1.23 1.18 16.27
N ASN A 104 -0.24 0.83 15.44
CA ASN A 104 1.08 1.44 15.51
C ASN A 104 1.04 2.96 15.24
N ARG A 105 0.26 3.40 14.25
CA ARG A 105 0.10 4.87 13.99
C ARG A 105 -0.59 5.59 15.13
N MET A 106 -1.53 4.96 15.82
CA MET A 106 -2.12 5.55 17.03
C MET A 106 -1.07 5.77 18.12
N LEU A 107 -0.20 4.79 18.37
CA LEU A 107 0.90 4.92 19.34
C LEU A 107 1.90 6.00 18.94
N ASP A 108 2.26 6.09 17.66
CA ASP A 108 3.15 7.14 17.16
C ASP A 108 2.54 8.53 17.34
N THR A 109 1.25 8.67 17.05
CA THR A 109 0.52 9.94 17.24
C THR A 109 0.46 10.34 18.72
N ALA A 110 0.15 9.39 19.59
CA ALA A 110 0.14 9.65 21.04
C ALA A 110 1.52 10.05 21.55
N SER A 111 2.57 9.37 21.08
CA SER A 111 3.96 9.69 21.42
C SER A 111 4.38 11.08 20.90
N TYR A 112 3.91 11.46 19.72
CA TYR A 112 4.17 12.78 19.15
C TYR A 112 3.49 13.89 19.98
N LEU A 113 2.22 13.69 20.31
CA LEU A 113 1.47 14.67 21.13
C LEU A 113 2.08 14.85 22.51
N GLY A 114 2.58 13.78 23.14
CA GLY A 114 3.25 13.86 24.43
C GLY A 114 4.63 14.53 24.42
N ARG A 115 5.19 14.85 23.24
CA ARG A 115 6.47 15.57 23.09
C ARG A 115 6.30 17.05 22.77
N VAL A 116 5.07 17.48 22.52
CA VAL A 116 4.75 18.88 22.09
C VAL A 116 4.48 19.79 23.30
N GLU A 117 4.69 19.30 24.54
CA GLU A 117 4.61 20.14 25.76
C GLU A 117 5.93 20.87 26.04
#